data_0ce9842a4241112320c37d257bf26211
#
_entry.id   0ce9842a4241112320c37d257bf26211
#
_cell.length_a   1.000
_cell.length_b   1.000
_cell.length_c   1.000
_cell.angle_alpha   90.00
_cell.angle_beta   90.00
_cell.angle_gamma   90.00
#
_symmetry.space_group_name_H-M   'P 1'
#
loop_
_entity.id
_entity.type
_entity.pdbx_description
1 polymer ?
#
loop_
_entity_poly.entity_id
_entity_poly.type
_entity_poly.pdbx_seq_one_letter_code
_entity_poly.pdbx_strand_id
1 'polypeptide(L)'
;MQTAYRILVASSPELLAQDKGDLWDSGKVESDASVWIPYQGKRLKSNQRVYWKVRSYTNRGETEWSEPARWGMGPLGEIHWKGRWIGWDAAFAWDREDSHSRLSSRYLRTEFKTQAKEIKYATLHLCGLGMYELFINGQRIGDQVLAPAPSDYRRTVLYNSFDVTKQVAGGNADNAIGVTLGNGRFYTMRQNYKPYKIPTFGYPKLRLNLIIEYTDGSIQRINSDEKWRLTAQGPIRSNNEYDGEIYDARMELGNWTQPGYDDSKWLKAQRVSLPYGTLRGNTAPNMKVMKTLKPAVFKQYGNRYMIDFGQNMA
;
A
#
# COMPACT_ATOMS: atom_id res chain seq x y z
N MET A 1 -29.34 -14.39 -20.73
CA MET A 1 -27.93 -14.70 -21.03
C MET A 1 -27.34 -13.53 -21.79
N GLN A 2 -26.12 -13.07 -21.48
CA GLN A 2 -25.45 -12.03 -22.24
C GLN A 2 -25.07 -12.55 -23.63
N THR A 3 -25.28 -11.72 -24.65
CA THR A 3 -24.90 -12.02 -26.04
C THR A 3 -23.85 -11.05 -26.58
N ALA A 4 -23.83 -9.82 -26.03
CA ALA A 4 -22.84 -8.81 -26.41
C ALA A 4 -22.62 -7.82 -25.26
N TYR A 5 -21.58 -6.99 -25.38
CA TYR A 5 -21.32 -5.86 -24.49
C TYR A 5 -20.84 -4.64 -25.27
N ARG A 6 -20.91 -3.46 -24.64
CA ARG A 6 -20.22 -2.24 -25.06
C ARG A 6 -19.59 -1.58 -23.85
N ILE A 7 -18.31 -1.24 -23.93
CA ILE A 7 -17.54 -0.60 -22.87
C ILE A 7 -17.12 0.80 -23.33
N LEU A 8 -17.38 1.80 -22.50
CA LEU A 8 -16.84 3.15 -22.68
C LEU A 8 -15.81 3.43 -21.61
N VAL A 9 -14.67 3.99 -22.02
CA VAL A 9 -13.62 4.46 -21.12
C VAL A 9 -13.32 5.91 -21.45
N ALA A 10 -13.40 6.78 -20.47
CA ALA A 10 -13.24 8.21 -20.61
C ALA A 10 -12.16 8.79 -19.69
N SER A 11 -11.58 9.92 -20.10
CA SER A 11 -10.59 10.67 -19.32
C SER A 11 -11.23 11.50 -18.19
N SER A 12 -12.54 11.69 -18.21
CA SER A 12 -13.26 12.40 -17.17
C SER A 12 -14.69 11.84 -16.96
N PRO A 13 -15.29 12.05 -15.77
CA PRO A 13 -16.68 11.67 -15.50
C PRO A 13 -17.67 12.38 -16.41
N GLU A 14 -17.40 13.64 -16.76
CA GLU A 14 -18.29 14.48 -17.59
C GLU A 14 -18.42 13.93 -19.01
N LEU A 15 -17.29 13.45 -19.58
CA LEU A 15 -17.31 12.80 -20.90
C LEU A 15 -18.08 11.49 -20.84
N LEU A 16 -17.88 10.70 -19.79
CA LEU A 16 -18.58 9.44 -19.61
C LEU A 16 -20.09 9.63 -19.42
N ALA A 17 -20.49 10.70 -18.72
CA ALA A 17 -21.91 11.07 -18.56
C ALA A 17 -22.59 11.43 -19.90
N GLN A 18 -21.81 11.90 -20.87
CA GLN A 18 -22.25 12.20 -22.24
C GLN A 18 -22.17 10.98 -23.20
N ASP A 19 -21.94 9.78 -22.67
CA ASP A 19 -21.70 8.55 -23.45
C ASP A 19 -20.48 8.65 -24.40
N LYS A 20 -19.47 9.44 -24.02
CA LYS A 20 -18.24 9.63 -24.80
C LYS A 20 -17.08 8.85 -24.16
N GLY A 21 -16.63 7.81 -24.84
CA GLY A 21 -15.41 7.05 -24.50
C GLY A 21 -14.21 7.60 -25.27
N ASP A 22 -13.69 8.77 -24.89
CA ASP A 22 -12.57 9.42 -25.60
C ASP A 22 -11.26 8.62 -25.53
N LEU A 23 -11.13 7.72 -24.55
CA LEU A 23 -10.01 6.79 -24.43
C LEU A 23 -10.29 5.44 -25.07
N TRP A 24 -11.52 4.93 -24.95
CA TRP A 24 -11.95 3.72 -25.61
C TRP A 24 -13.48 3.65 -25.69
N ASP A 25 -13.96 3.31 -26.86
CA ASP A 25 -15.31 2.83 -27.12
C ASP A 25 -15.17 1.48 -27.84
N SER A 26 -15.55 0.40 -27.20
CA SER A 26 -15.42 -0.93 -27.79
C SER A 26 -16.39 -1.15 -28.98
N GLY A 27 -17.38 -0.26 -29.16
CA GLY A 27 -18.56 -0.59 -29.95
C GLY A 27 -19.32 -1.77 -29.32
N LYS A 28 -20.32 -2.27 -30.02
CA LYS A 28 -21.00 -3.52 -29.64
C LYS A 28 -20.13 -4.71 -30.02
N VAL A 29 -19.68 -5.47 -29.02
CA VAL A 29 -18.88 -6.68 -29.20
C VAL A 29 -19.73 -7.89 -28.92
N GLU A 30 -19.95 -8.74 -29.93
CA GLU A 30 -20.67 -10.00 -29.79
C GLU A 30 -19.84 -11.00 -28.98
N SER A 31 -20.19 -11.19 -27.71
CA SER A 31 -19.50 -12.07 -26.78
C SER A 31 -20.32 -12.24 -25.49
N ASP A 32 -20.27 -13.42 -24.92
CA ASP A 32 -20.83 -13.75 -23.59
C ASP A 32 -19.80 -13.56 -22.46
N ALA A 33 -18.56 -13.19 -22.78
CA ALA A 33 -17.53 -12.92 -21.80
C ALA A 33 -17.92 -11.74 -20.89
N SER A 34 -17.90 -11.97 -19.58
CA SER A 34 -18.26 -10.96 -18.56
C SER A 34 -17.08 -10.57 -17.65
N VAL A 35 -15.94 -11.20 -17.83
CA VAL A 35 -14.70 -10.98 -17.05
C VAL A 35 -13.48 -11.02 -17.96
N TRP A 36 -12.40 -10.43 -17.49
CA TRP A 36 -11.10 -10.44 -18.18
C TRP A 36 -11.11 -9.82 -19.57
N ILE A 37 -11.96 -8.80 -19.79
CA ILE A 37 -11.94 -8.05 -21.02
C ILE A 37 -10.72 -7.12 -21.02
N PRO A 38 -9.73 -7.33 -21.91
CA PRO A 38 -8.55 -6.48 -21.95
C PRO A 38 -8.90 -5.09 -22.51
N TYR A 39 -8.34 -4.06 -21.89
CA TYR A 39 -8.44 -2.70 -22.43
C TYR A 39 -7.69 -2.58 -23.75
N GLN A 40 -8.35 -2.10 -24.81
CA GLN A 40 -7.82 -1.97 -26.16
C GLN A 40 -7.84 -0.53 -26.70
N GLY A 41 -8.04 0.44 -25.81
CA GLY A 41 -8.11 1.83 -26.18
C GLY A 41 -6.77 2.52 -26.30
N LYS A 42 -6.77 3.85 -26.27
CA LYS A 42 -5.57 4.67 -26.32
C LYS A 42 -4.61 4.35 -25.18
N ARG A 43 -3.29 4.39 -25.45
CA ARG A 43 -2.26 4.14 -24.44
C ARG A 43 -2.43 5.09 -23.25
N LEU A 44 -2.57 4.53 -22.07
CA LEU A 44 -2.70 5.28 -20.82
C LEU A 44 -1.34 5.73 -20.31
N LYS A 45 -1.32 6.84 -19.58
CA LYS A 45 -0.12 7.46 -18.99
C LYS A 45 0.03 7.06 -17.52
N SER A 46 1.27 7.16 -17.00
CA SER A 46 1.51 7.01 -15.55
C SER A 46 0.64 7.99 -14.76
N ASN A 47 0.07 7.47 -13.67
CA ASN A 47 -0.80 8.20 -12.74
C ASN A 47 -2.11 8.72 -13.36
N GLN A 48 -2.45 8.32 -14.57
CA GLN A 48 -3.68 8.73 -15.23
C GLN A 48 -4.86 8.06 -14.54
N ARG A 49 -5.88 8.86 -14.21
CA ARG A 49 -7.21 8.36 -13.79
C ARG A 49 -8.07 8.19 -15.02
N VAL A 50 -8.87 7.14 -15.02
CA VAL A 50 -9.84 6.86 -16.08
C VAL A 50 -11.14 6.38 -15.47
N TYR A 51 -12.22 6.63 -16.19
CA TYR A 51 -13.58 6.31 -15.80
C TYR A 51 -14.19 5.42 -16.87
N TRP A 52 -15.02 4.47 -16.46
CA TRP A 52 -15.61 3.53 -17.40
C TRP A 52 -17.00 3.11 -16.97
N LYS A 53 -17.78 2.69 -17.94
CA LYS A 53 -19.07 2.05 -17.77
C LYS A 53 -19.28 1.00 -18.84
N VAL A 54 -20.18 0.06 -18.58
CA VAL A 54 -20.50 -1.04 -19.48
C VAL A 54 -22.01 -1.15 -19.66
N ARG A 55 -22.43 -1.55 -20.85
CA ARG A 55 -23.79 -1.94 -21.18
C ARG A 55 -23.73 -3.37 -21.74
N SER A 56 -24.65 -4.21 -21.31
CA SER A 56 -24.77 -5.58 -21.78
C SER A 56 -25.97 -5.71 -22.72
N TYR A 57 -25.84 -6.59 -23.68
CA TYR A 57 -26.94 -7.02 -24.55
C TYR A 57 -27.29 -8.44 -24.18
N THR A 58 -28.57 -8.76 -24.13
CA THR A 58 -29.08 -10.06 -23.72
C THR A 58 -30.14 -10.54 -24.72
N ASN A 59 -30.51 -11.80 -24.59
CA ASN A 59 -31.68 -12.36 -25.34
C ASN A 59 -33.02 -11.69 -25.00
N ARG A 60 -33.02 -10.73 -24.03
CA ARG A 60 -34.22 -9.93 -23.65
C ARG A 60 -34.08 -8.45 -23.98
N GLY A 61 -33.06 -8.05 -24.72
CA GLY A 61 -32.76 -6.67 -25.05
C GLY A 61 -31.46 -6.15 -24.40
N GLU A 62 -31.19 -4.87 -24.60
CA GLU A 62 -30.05 -4.19 -23.97
C GLU A 62 -30.37 -3.69 -22.56
N THR A 63 -29.39 -3.63 -21.71
CA THR A 63 -29.48 -3.06 -20.35
C THR A 63 -29.25 -1.54 -20.40
N GLU A 64 -29.60 -0.86 -19.33
CA GLU A 64 -29.03 0.46 -19.05
C GLU A 64 -27.52 0.37 -18.88
N TRP A 65 -26.85 1.52 -18.96
CA TRP A 65 -25.42 1.60 -18.57
C TRP A 65 -25.26 1.25 -17.09
N SER A 66 -24.17 0.56 -16.77
CA SER A 66 -23.78 0.40 -15.38
C SER A 66 -23.46 1.75 -14.73
N GLU A 67 -23.48 1.79 -13.39
CA GLU A 67 -22.88 2.90 -12.66
C GLU A 67 -21.42 3.09 -13.09
N PRO A 68 -20.97 4.35 -13.20
CA PRO A 68 -19.58 4.65 -13.51
C PRO A 68 -18.61 4.07 -12.50
N ALA A 69 -17.60 3.38 -12.98
CA ALA A 69 -16.46 2.93 -12.17
C ALA A 69 -15.18 3.63 -12.62
N ARG A 70 -14.13 3.50 -11.83
CA ARG A 70 -12.85 4.14 -12.14
C ARG A 70 -11.68 3.23 -11.78
N TRP A 71 -10.56 3.46 -12.48
CA TRP A 71 -9.26 2.99 -12.03
C TRP A 71 -8.19 4.06 -12.24
N GLY A 72 -7.05 3.91 -11.58
CA GLY A 72 -5.88 4.75 -11.78
C GLY A 72 -4.69 3.92 -12.25
N MET A 73 -3.91 4.47 -13.16
CA MET A 73 -2.64 3.88 -13.53
C MET A 73 -1.59 4.19 -12.46
N GLY A 74 -0.79 3.18 -12.12
CA GLY A 74 0.41 3.40 -11.32
C GLY A 74 1.57 3.98 -12.15
N PRO A 75 2.75 4.14 -11.54
CA PRO A 75 3.98 4.44 -12.28
C PRO A 75 4.29 3.34 -13.28
N LEU A 76 4.31 3.66 -14.58
CA LEU A 76 4.49 2.70 -15.68
C LEU A 76 5.96 2.31 -15.94
N GLY A 77 6.87 2.76 -15.15
CA GLY A 77 8.29 2.44 -15.26
C GLY A 77 9.11 3.18 -14.22
N GLU A 78 10.36 2.79 -14.08
CA GLU A 78 11.30 3.31 -13.08
C GLU A 78 11.45 4.84 -13.15
N ILE A 79 11.43 5.41 -14.34
CA ILE A 79 11.55 6.86 -14.56
C ILE A 79 10.41 7.67 -13.91
N HIS A 80 9.26 7.05 -13.68
CA HIS A 80 8.10 7.69 -13.06
C HIS A 80 8.13 7.62 -11.52
N TRP A 81 9.03 6.82 -10.96
CA TRP A 81 9.31 6.79 -9.54
C TRP A 81 10.30 7.90 -9.18
N LYS A 82 9.83 8.91 -8.45
CA LYS A 82 10.67 10.03 -8.00
C LYS A 82 11.22 9.81 -6.60
N GLY A 83 10.52 9.03 -5.77
CA GLY A 83 11.02 8.58 -4.48
C GLY A 83 12.23 7.67 -4.61
N ARG A 84 13.10 7.73 -3.63
CA ARG A 84 14.27 6.85 -3.50
C ARG A 84 13.95 5.70 -2.57
N TRP A 85 14.68 4.60 -2.69
CA TRP A 85 14.69 3.56 -1.69
C TRP A 85 15.39 4.08 -0.45
N ILE A 86 14.66 4.12 0.68
CA ILE A 86 15.14 4.58 1.97
C ILE A 86 14.91 3.52 3.03
N GLY A 87 15.72 3.56 4.08
CA GLY A 87 15.66 2.64 5.21
C GLY A 87 16.93 2.72 6.04
N TRP A 88 17.34 1.54 6.53
CA TRP A 88 18.57 1.37 7.28
C TRP A 88 19.15 -0.01 6.95
N ASP A 89 20.23 -0.06 6.17
CA ASP A 89 20.84 -1.30 5.68
C ASP A 89 21.79 -1.93 6.73
N ALA A 90 21.36 -1.94 8.01
CA ALA A 90 22.05 -2.60 9.11
C ALA A 90 21.07 -2.99 10.22
N ALA A 91 21.49 -3.88 11.10
CA ALA A 91 20.87 -4.11 12.40
C ALA A 91 21.16 -2.95 13.36
N PHE A 92 20.27 -2.72 14.30
CA PHE A 92 20.53 -1.85 15.45
C PHE A 92 21.20 -2.67 16.57
N ALA A 93 21.85 -1.99 17.51
CA ALA A 93 22.60 -2.65 18.59
C ALA A 93 21.74 -3.59 19.47
N TRP A 94 20.43 -3.41 19.48
CA TRP A 94 19.47 -4.26 20.18
C TRP A 94 18.83 -5.33 19.30
N ASP A 95 19.06 -5.31 17.99
CA ASP A 95 18.59 -6.35 17.08
C ASP A 95 19.49 -7.59 17.22
N ARG A 96 18.90 -8.75 16.98
CA ARG A 96 19.62 -10.01 17.04
C ARG A 96 19.82 -10.56 15.63
N GLU A 97 21.06 -10.64 15.18
CA GLU A 97 21.43 -11.22 13.89
C GLU A 97 22.11 -12.59 14.09
N ASP A 98 21.30 -13.61 14.27
CA ASP A 98 21.74 -15.01 14.33
C ASP A 98 20.92 -15.87 13.36
N SER A 99 20.98 -17.19 13.52
CA SER A 99 20.23 -18.15 12.69
C SER A 99 18.71 -17.95 12.71
N HIS A 100 18.18 -17.19 13.66
CA HIS A 100 16.77 -16.84 13.83
C HIS A 100 16.60 -15.33 13.92
N SER A 101 17.38 -14.60 13.17
CA SER A 101 17.40 -13.14 13.23
C SER A 101 16.02 -12.52 13.04
N ARG A 102 15.68 -11.65 13.96
CA ARG A 102 14.46 -10.85 13.98
C ARG A 102 14.85 -9.43 14.30
N LEU A 103 14.62 -8.56 13.35
CA LEU A 103 14.87 -7.14 13.56
C LEU A 103 13.64 -6.48 14.17
N SER A 104 13.84 -5.45 14.98
CA SER A 104 12.80 -4.52 15.39
C SER A 104 12.19 -3.84 14.16
N SER A 105 10.91 -3.50 14.21
CA SER A 105 10.28 -2.73 13.14
C SER A 105 10.93 -1.36 12.99
N ARG A 106 10.96 -0.86 11.76
CA ARG A 106 11.41 0.47 11.41
C ARG A 106 10.19 1.37 11.29
N TYR A 107 10.21 2.51 11.95
CA TYR A 107 9.21 3.54 11.89
C TYR A 107 9.80 4.71 11.11
N LEU A 108 9.18 5.01 9.96
CA LEU A 108 9.64 6.09 9.09
C LEU A 108 8.56 7.16 9.03
N ARG A 109 8.96 8.43 9.08
CA ARG A 109 8.02 9.54 8.96
C ARG A 109 8.60 10.72 8.20
N THR A 110 7.72 11.53 7.66
CA THR A 110 8.03 12.85 7.12
C THR A 110 6.84 13.78 7.32
N GLU A 111 7.12 15.06 7.39
CA GLU A 111 6.11 16.12 7.36
C GLU A 111 6.23 16.91 6.08
N PHE A 112 5.10 17.45 5.63
CA PHE A 112 5.03 18.32 4.46
C PHE A 112 3.87 19.29 4.59
N LYS A 113 3.98 20.41 3.90
CA LYS A 113 2.92 21.41 3.81
C LYS A 113 2.30 21.40 2.42
N THR A 114 0.98 21.42 2.34
CA THR A 114 0.27 21.56 1.06
C THR A 114 0.31 22.99 0.58
N GLN A 115 0.11 23.21 -0.72
CA GLN A 115 -0.05 24.56 -1.25
C GLN A 115 -1.39 25.15 -0.79
N ALA A 116 -1.48 26.50 -0.78
CA ALA A 116 -2.72 27.22 -0.46
C ALA A 116 -3.73 27.13 -1.62
N LYS A 117 -4.09 25.90 -1.99
CA LYS A 117 -4.95 25.57 -3.12
C LYS A 117 -5.87 24.41 -2.74
N GLU A 118 -6.97 24.28 -3.45
CA GLU A 118 -7.89 23.16 -3.30
C GLU A 118 -7.32 21.91 -3.95
N ILE A 119 -7.32 20.80 -3.22
CA ILE A 119 -6.88 19.49 -3.71
C ILE A 119 -8.00 18.88 -4.56
N LYS A 120 -7.68 18.59 -5.81
CA LYS A 120 -8.55 17.83 -6.69
C LYS A 120 -8.42 16.33 -6.42
N TYR A 121 -7.18 15.84 -6.36
CA TYR A 121 -6.86 14.43 -6.11
C TYR A 121 -5.51 14.30 -5.39
N ALA A 122 -5.39 13.29 -4.53
CA ALA A 122 -4.12 12.87 -3.99
C ALA A 122 -3.97 11.35 -4.14
N THR A 123 -2.90 10.91 -4.81
CA THR A 123 -2.62 9.49 -5.06
C THR A 123 -1.26 9.14 -4.49
N LEU A 124 -1.21 8.09 -3.67
CA LEU A 124 0.01 7.61 -3.05
C LEU A 124 0.35 6.21 -3.57
N HIS A 125 1.59 6.03 -4.01
CA HIS A 125 2.16 4.74 -4.38
C HIS A 125 3.25 4.38 -3.37
N LEU A 126 3.17 3.18 -2.82
CA LEU A 126 4.10 2.72 -1.79
C LEU A 126 4.52 1.28 -2.05
N CYS A 127 5.84 1.05 -2.00
CA CYS A 127 6.43 -0.26 -1.89
C CYS A 127 7.21 -0.35 -0.57
N GLY A 128 6.76 -1.19 0.35
CA GLY A 128 7.44 -1.51 1.60
C GLY A 128 7.93 -2.96 1.55
N LEU A 129 9.23 -3.16 1.48
CA LEU A 129 9.85 -4.48 1.54
C LEU A 129 10.27 -4.75 2.98
N GLY A 130 9.74 -5.65 3.53
CA GLY A 130 8.99 -6.52 4.31
C GLY A 130 7.44 -6.35 4.31
N MET A 131 6.87 -5.97 5.45
CA MET A 131 5.45 -5.67 5.59
C MET A 131 5.28 -4.27 6.14
N TYR A 132 4.22 -3.58 5.72
CA TYR A 132 4.05 -2.19 6.15
C TYR A 132 2.61 -1.88 6.59
N GLU A 133 2.51 -0.89 7.43
CA GLU A 133 1.30 -0.11 7.66
C GLU A 133 1.57 1.36 7.34
N LEU A 134 0.64 1.99 6.63
CA LEU A 134 0.73 3.38 6.18
C LEU A 134 -0.27 4.23 6.94
N PHE A 135 0.18 5.41 7.36
CA PHE A 135 -0.64 6.41 8.05
C PHE A 135 -0.46 7.78 7.39
N ILE A 136 -1.52 8.55 7.32
CA ILE A 136 -1.52 9.98 6.99
C ILE A 136 -2.31 10.70 8.07
N ASN A 137 -1.71 11.71 8.69
CA ASN A 137 -2.34 12.53 9.74
C ASN A 137 -2.99 11.68 10.85
N GLY A 138 -2.34 10.61 11.27
CA GLY A 138 -2.82 9.69 12.29
C GLY A 138 -3.84 8.66 11.82
N GLN A 139 -4.32 8.74 10.58
CA GLN A 139 -5.28 7.80 10.02
C GLN A 139 -4.57 6.68 9.27
N ARG A 140 -4.89 5.43 9.58
CA ARG A 140 -4.41 4.26 8.82
C ARG A 140 -4.99 4.27 7.42
N ILE A 141 -4.15 4.03 6.43
CA ILE A 141 -4.52 4.06 5.00
C ILE A 141 -4.73 2.64 4.48
N GLY A 142 -5.92 2.43 3.93
CA GLY A 142 -6.35 1.14 3.38
C GLY A 142 -6.84 0.17 4.46
N ASP A 143 -7.37 -0.95 3.99
CA ASP A 143 -7.93 -2.03 4.83
C ASP A 143 -7.09 -3.33 4.76
N GLN A 144 -5.97 -3.27 4.04
CA GLN A 144 -5.07 -4.40 3.89
C GLN A 144 -4.32 -4.70 5.19
N VAL A 145 -4.03 -5.97 5.39
CA VAL A 145 -3.10 -6.48 6.39
C VAL A 145 -2.00 -7.27 5.69
N LEU A 146 -0.82 -7.36 6.31
CA LEU A 146 0.33 -8.12 5.78
C LEU A 146 0.72 -7.71 4.34
N ALA A 147 0.64 -6.43 4.03
CA ALA A 147 1.00 -5.88 2.72
C ALA A 147 2.49 -5.49 2.65
N PRO A 148 3.09 -5.54 1.44
CA PRO A 148 2.54 -6.06 0.20
C PRO A 148 2.46 -7.59 0.18
N ALA A 149 1.73 -8.16 -0.79
CA ALA A 149 1.74 -9.60 -1.02
C ALA A 149 3.18 -10.10 -1.28
N PRO A 150 3.54 -11.31 -0.82
CA PRO A 150 4.84 -11.88 -1.09
C PRO A 150 5.03 -12.16 -2.58
N SER A 151 6.26 -12.02 -3.06
CA SER A 151 6.64 -12.25 -4.45
C SER A 151 8.03 -12.88 -4.52
N ASP A 152 8.46 -13.31 -5.70
CA ASP A 152 9.90 -13.54 -5.92
C ASP A 152 10.62 -12.19 -6.01
N TYR A 153 11.12 -11.72 -4.89
CA TYR A 153 11.76 -10.40 -4.76
C TYR A 153 12.99 -10.21 -5.67
N ARG A 154 13.53 -11.28 -6.24
CA ARG A 154 14.60 -11.21 -7.26
C ARG A 154 14.09 -10.80 -8.63
N ARG A 155 12.79 -11.00 -8.89
CA ARG A 155 12.15 -10.71 -10.18
C ARG A 155 11.15 -9.58 -10.09
N THR A 156 10.35 -9.57 -9.03
CA THR A 156 9.23 -8.63 -8.88
C THR A 156 9.14 -8.14 -7.46
N VAL A 157 8.98 -6.84 -7.29
CA VAL A 157 8.60 -6.21 -6.03
C VAL A 157 7.28 -5.48 -6.21
N LEU A 158 6.32 -5.74 -5.33
CA LEU A 158 4.96 -5.24 -5.47
C LEU A 158 4.78 -3.91 -4.74
N TYR A 159 4.08 -2.97 -5.36
CA TYR A 159 3.64 -1.75 -4.72
C TYR A 159 2.12 -1.65 -4.71
N ASN A 160 1.59 -0.97 -3.71
CA ASN A 160 0.17 -0.63 -3.61
C ASN A 160 -0.04 0.84 -3.97
N SER A 161 -1.25 1.15 -4.46
CA SER A 161 -1.68 2.50 -4.79
C SER A 161 -2.94 2.84 -4.02
N PHE A 162 -2.98 4.04 -3.45
CA PHE A 162 -4.06 4.52 -2.60
C PHE A 162 -4.57 5.87 -3.09
N ASP A 163 -5.88 6.03 -3.11
CA ASP A 163 -6.51 7.35 -3.18
C ASP A 163 -6.56 7.91 -1.75
N VAL A 164 -5.77 8.92 -1.50
CA VAL A 164 -5.63 9.57 -0.18
C VAL A 164 -6.14 11.01 -0.19
N THR A 165 -7.00 11.33 -1.15
CA THR A 165 -7.54 12.68 -1.32
C THR A 165 -8.20 13.21 -0.05
N LYS A 166 -8.94 12.36 0.66
CA LYS A 166 -9.64 12.73 1.89
C LYS A 166 -8.74 12.82 3.13
N GLN A 167 -7.58 12.17 3.11
CA GLN A 167 -6.67 12.10 4.25
C GLN A 167 -5.60 13.19 4.23
N VAL A 168 -5.33 13.76 3.06
CA VAL A 168 -4.41 14.89 2.91
C VAL A 168 -5.16 16.19 3.17
N ALA A 169 -4.73 16.93 4.18
CA ALA A 169 -5.29 18.25 4.48
C ALA A 169 -4.77 19.29 3.47
N GLY A 170 -5.68 20.00 2.82
CA GLY A 170 -5.38 21.07 1.85
C GLY A 170 -5.27 22.47 2.47
N GLY A 171 -5.14 23.48 1.63
CA GLY A 171 -5.23 24.87 2.08
C GLY A 171 -4.04 25.35 2.92
N ASN A 172 -2.80 25.00 2.54
CA ASN A 172 -1.57 25.35 3.26
C ASN A 172 -1.45 24.65 4.63
N ALA A 173 -2.08 23.49 4.79
CA ALA A 173 -2.04 22.73 6.03
C ALA A 173 -0.77 21.88 6.16
N ASP A 174 -0.34 21.66 7.39
CA ASP A 174 0.71 20.72 7.72
C ASP A 174 0.15 19.29 7.71
N ASN A 175 0.90 18.38 7.16
CA ASN A 175 0.56 16.96 7.02
C ASN A 175 1.74 16.09 7.44
N ALA A 176 1.46 14.89 7.91
CA ALA A 176 2.47 13.88 8.21
C ALA A 176 2.15 12.55 7.53
N ILE A 177 3.19 11.88 7.04
CA ILE A 177 3.14 10.49 6.59
C ILE A 177 3.96 9.66 7.58
N GLY A 178 3.38 8.59 8.09
CA GLY A 178 4.06 7.60 8.91
C GLY A 178 3.96 6.21 8.28
N VAL A 179 5.05 5.44 8.35
CA VAL A 179 5.08 4.06 7.88
C VAL A 179 5.75 3.19 8.92
N THR A 180 5.02 2.21 9.44
CA THR A 180 5.62 1.09 10.17
C THR A 180 6.09 0.05 9.17
N LEU A 181 7.32 -0.39 9.27
CA LEU A 181 7.94 -1.32 8.35
C LEU A 181 8.51 -2.51 9.10
N GLY A 182 7.84 -3.65 9.01
CA GLY A 182 8.26 -4.93 9.58
C GLY A 182 9.14 -5.73 8.62
N ASN A 183 9.62 -6.86 9.10
CA ASN A 183 10.54 -7.72 8.36
C ASN A 183 9.83 -8.58 7.29
N GLY A 184 8.62 -9.06 7.60
CA GLY A 184 7.87 -9.95 6.74
C GLY A 184 8.69 -11.14 6.25
N ARG A 185 8.51 -11.49 4.98
CA ARG A 185 9.31 -12.48 4.28
C ARG A 185 10.60 -11.90 3.67
N PHE A 186 10.70 -10.59 3.56
CA PHE A 186 11.85 -9.95 2.91
C PHE A 186 13.14 -10.10 3.75
N TYR A 187 13.03 -9.95 5.07
CA TYR A 187 14.10 -10.23 6.01
C TYR A 187 13.69 -11.35 6.95
N THR A 188 13.90 -12.60 6.55
CA THR A 188 13.60 -13.78 7.35
C THR A 188 14.79 -14.72 7.28
N MET A 189 15.48 -14.91 8.40
CA MET A 189 16.58 -15.85 8.49
C MET A 189 16.14 -17.07 9.29
N ARG A 190 15.85 -18.18 8.60
CA ARG A 190 15.56 -19.49 9.21
C ARG A 190 16.56 -20.51 8.72
N GLN A 191 17.73 -20.53 9.36
CA GLN A 191 18.80 -21.41 8.94
C GLN A 191 18.56 -22.89 9.30
N ASN A 192 17.75 -23.15 10.32
CA ASN A 192 17.49 -24.51 10.81
C ASN A 192 16.28 -25.19 10.17
N TYR A 193 15.58 -24.49 9.25
CA TYR A 193 14.46 -25.11 8.53
C TYR A 193 14.98 -26.06 7.46
N LYS A 194 14.78 -27.37 7.65
CA LYS A 194 15.12 -28.38 6.65
C LYS A 194 13.91 -28.63 5.72
N PRO A 195 14.12 -28.87 4.41
CA PRO A 195 15.41 -29.04 3.74
C PRO A 195 16.05 -27.70 3.26
N TYR A 196 15.36 -26.56 3.35
CA TYR A 196 15.80 -25.32 2.73
C TYR A 196 16.06 -24.22 3.76
N LYS A 197 17.20 -23.56 3.61
CA LYS A 197 17.44 -22.28 4.25
C LYS A 197 16.59 -21.20 3.58
N ILE A 198 15.87 -20.41 4.34
CA ILE A 198 15.16 -19.25 3.80
C ILE A 198 16.14 -18.08 3.79
N PRO A 199 16.55 -17.59 2.61
CA PRO A 199 17.49 -16.49 2.51
C PRO A 199 16.82 -15.17 2.90
N THR A 200 17.61 -14.25 3.42
CA THR A 200 17.23 -12.85 3.46
C THR A 200 17.42 -12.21 2.08
N PHE A 201 16.54 -11.26 1.74
CA PHE A 201 16.65 -10.44 0.53
C PHE A 201 17.24 -9.05 0.81
N GLY A 202 17.65 -8.81 2.03
CA GLY A 202 18.20 -7.54 2.54
C GLY A 202 17.36 -6.95 3.65
N TYR A 203 17.82 -5.84 4.21
CA TYR A 203 17.10 -5.13 5.27
C TYR A 203 15.81 -4.48 4.73
N PRO A 204 14.77 -4.35 5.59
CA PRO A 204 13.51 -3.71 5.20
C PRO A 204 13.72 -2.30 4.67
N LYS A 205 13.04 -1.96 3.59
CA LYS A 205 13.19 -0.70 2.87
C LYS A 205 11.88 -0.19 2.27
N LEU A 206 11.81 1.11 2.11
CA LEU A 206 10.62 1.83 1.68
C LEU A 206 10.90 2.64 0.42
N ARG A 207 9.94 2.67 -0.50
CA ARG A 207 9.87 3.63 -1.59
C ARG A 207 8.46 4.17 -1.72
N LEU A 208 8.30 5.49 -1.76
CA LEU A 208 7.01 6.16 -1.77
C LEU A 208 7.00 7.35 -2.72
N ASN A 209 5.90 7.50 -3.46
CA ASN A 209 5.52 8.71 -4.17
C ASN A 209 4.10 9.11 -3.75
N LEU A 210 3.91 10.32 -3.24
CA LEU A 210 2.62 10.98 -3.13
C LEU A 210 2.52 12.08 -4.17
N ILE A 211 1.44 12.08 -4.94
CA ILE A 211 1.14 13.03 -6.01
C ILE A 211 -0.15 13.74 -5.63
N ILE A 212 -0.09 15.04 -5.44
CA ILE A 212 -1.22 15.90 -5.11
C ILE A 212 -1.50 16.77 -6.35
N GLU A 213 -2.68 16.61 -6.92
CA GLU A 213 -3.18 17.39 -8.05
C GLU A 213 -4.18 18.43 -7.52
N TYR A 214 -3.93 19.66 -7.82
CA TYR A 214 -4.80 20.78 -7.43
C TYR A 214 -5.83 21.10 -8.51
N THR A 215 -6.91 21.79 -8.15
CA THR A 215 -8.00 22.16 -9.09
C THR A 215 -7.54 23.09 -10.21
N ASP A 216 -6.45 23.85 -10.00
CA ASP A 216 -5.82 24.68 -11.02
C ASP A 216 -4.90 23.91 -11.99
N GLY A 217 -4.82 22.58 -11.85
CA GLY A 217 -3.98 21.70 -12.67
C GLY A 217 -2.51 21.61 -12.23
N SER A 218 -2.09 22.36 -11.21
CA SER A 218 -0.74 22.25 -10.67
C SER A 218 -0.56 20.96 -9.87
N ILE A 219 0.69 20.49 -9.75
CA ILE A 219 1.04 19.21 -9.10
C ILE A 219 2.13 19.44 -8.06
N GLN A 220 1.88 18.93 -6.85
CA GLN A 220 2.89 18.81 -5.80
C GLN A 220 3.26 17.33 -5.62
N ARG A 221 4.54 17.07 -5.35
CA ARG A 221 5.03 15.70 -5.10
C ARG A 221 5.78 15.62 -3.79
N ILE A 222 5.43 14.62 -2.99
CA ILE A 222 6.14 14.25 -1.78
C ILE A 222 6.70 12.84 -2.02
N ASN A 223 7.99 12.70 -1.87
CA ASN A 223 8.69 11.46 -2.20
C ASN A 223 9.50 10.96 -1.01
N SER A 224 9.76 9.65 -0.98
CA SER A 224 10.75 9.12 -0.04
C SER A 224 12.15 9.59 -0.42
N ASP A 225 12.85 10.20 0.54
CA ASP A 225 14.22 10.68 0.43
C ASP A 225 14.93 10.67 1.80
N GLU A 226 16.16 11.13 1.83
CA GLU A 226 17.00 11.18 3.04
C GLU A 226 16.58 12.28 4.06
N LYS A 227 15.52 13.04 3.79
CA LYS A 227 14.91 13.97 4.75
C LYS A 227 13.96 13.29 5.71
N TRP A 228 13.48 12.11 5.35
CA TRP A 228 12.64 11.31 6.23
C TRP A 228 13.36 10.97 7.52
N ARG A 229 12.60 10.86 8.59
CA ARG A 229 13.08 10.41 9.89
C ARG A 229 12.81 8.93 10.07
N LEU A 230 13.70 8.25 10.80
CA LEU A 230 13.63 6.82 11.06
C LEU A 230 13.99 6.52 12.50
N THR A 231 13.22 5.64 13.13
CA THR A 231 13.59 5.01 14.39
C THR A 231 13.26 3.52 14.37
N ALA A 232 13.93 2.72 15.18
CA ALA A 232 13.57 1.35 15.51
C ALA A 232 13.33 1.17 17.03
N GLN A 233 13.25 2.28 17.77
CA GLN A 233 12.94 2.30 19.20
C GLN A 233 11.43 2.40 19.44
N GLY A 234 10.64 1.59 18.75
CA GLY A 234 9.20 1.50 18.93
C GLY A 234 8.78 0.18 19.56
N PRO A 235 7.46 -0.06 19.68
CA PRO A 235 6.92 -1.19 20.45
C PRO A 235 7.22 -2.56 19.83
N ILE A 236 7.33 -2.68 18.49
CA ILE A 236 7.60 -3.97 17.85
C ILE A 236 9.12 -4.25 17.89
N ARG A 237 9.52 -5.08 18.87
CA ARG A 237 10.93 -5.36 19.19
C ARG A 237 11.55 -6.45 18.32
N SER A 238 10.74 -7.35 17.82
CA SER A 238 11.13 -8.32 16.80
C SER A 238 9.90 -8.82 16.06
N ASN A 239 10.04 -9.11 14.80
CA ASN A 239 8.94 -9.66 13.99
C ASN A 239 9.48 -10.42 12.79
N ASN A 240 8.77 -11.43 12.36
CA ASN A 240 8.86 -12.02 11.03
C ASN A 240 7.59 -12.83 10.72
N GLU A 241 7.49 -13.32 9.49
CA GLU A 241 6.30 -14.06 9.03
C GLU A 241 6.10 -15.40 9.76
N TYR A 242 7.16 -16.02 10.30
CA TYR A 242 7.10 -17.38 10.84
C TYR A 242 7.09 -17.44 12.37
N ASP A 243 7.77 -16.51 13.01
CA ASP A 243 8.01 -16.57 14.46
C ASP A 243 7.15 -15.55 15.22
N GLY A 244 6.28 -14.81 14.51
CA GLY A 244 5.39 -13.84 15.09
C GLY A 244 6.10 -12.55 15.52
N GLU A 245 5.60 -11.94 16.59
CA GLU A 245 5.97 -10.60 17.02
C GLU A 245 6.25 -10.55 18.52
N ILE A 246 7.29 -9.81 18.91
CA ILE A 246 7.51 -9.39 20.29
C ILE A 246 7.15 -7.91 20.39
N TYR A 247 6.14 -7.61 21.20
CA TYR A 247 5.60 -6.28 21.38
C TYR A 247 5.79 -5.78 22.81
N ASP A 248 6.34 -4.58 22.98
CA ASP A 248 6.51 -3.91 24.26
C ASP A 248 5.71 -2.60 24.27
N ALA A 249 4.51 -2.63 24.85
CA ALA A 249 3.61 -1.50 24.91
C ALA A 249 4.19 -0.26 25.63
N ARG A 250 5.22 -0.43 26.47
CA ARG A 250 5.90 0.69 27.14
C ARG A 250 6.70 1.56 26.19
N MET A 251 6.96 1.05 24.97
CA MET A 251 7.72 1.72 23.91
C MET A 251 6.82 2.32 22.82
N GLU A 252 5.53 2.48 23.11
CA GLU A 252 4.62 3.17 22.20
C GLU A 252 5.11 4.58 21.89
N LEU A 253 5.05 4.95 20.61
CA LEU A 253 5.55 6.23 20.10
C LEU A 253 4.50 7.36 20.15
N GLY A 254 3.32 7.08 20.71
CA GLY A 254 2.24 8.06 20.81
C GLY A 254 1.77 8.53 19.43
N ASN A 255 1.63 9.84 19.28
CA ASN A 255 1.07 10.46 18.06
C ASN A 255 2.10 10.64 16.92
N TRP A 256 3.05 9.74 16.77
CA TRP A 256 4.18 9.87 15.83
C TRP A 256 3.76 10.01 14.35
N THR A 257 2.52 9.68 14.01
CA THR A 257 1.97 9.81 12.65
C THR A 257 1.20 11.11 12.42
N GLN A 258 1.15 12.00 13.42
CA GLN A 258 0.51 13.31 13.36
C GLN A 258 1.53 14.39 13.00
N PRO A 259 1.09 15.51 12.38
CA PRO A 259 1.92 16.70 12.25
C PRO A 259 2.35 17.29 13.60
N GLY A 260 3.55 17.86 13.65
CA GLY A 260 4.09 18.49 14.85
C GLY A 260 4.66 17.55 15.89
N TYR A 261 4.82 16.27 15.58
CA TYR A 261 5.48 15.31 16.47
C TYR A 261 6.99 15.60 16.56
N ASP A 262 7.54 15.61 17.77
CA ASP A 262 8.98 15.80 17.98
C ASP A 262 9.77 14.52 17.60
N ASP A 263 10.28 14.52 16.38
CA ASP A 263 11.17 13.48 15.85
C ASP A 263 12.66 13.88 15.87
N SER A 264 13.04 14.89 16.65
CA SER A 264 14.40 15.42 16.71
C SER A 264 15.45 14.36 17.11
N LYS A 265 15.03 13.37 17.91
CA LYS A 265 15.88 12.24 18.33
C LYS A 265 15.92 11.08 17.33
N TRP A 266 15.10 11.11 16.29
CA TRP A 266 15.09 10.08 15.27
C TRP A 266 16.27 10.27 14.31
N LEU A 267 16.76 9.17 13.77
CA LEU A 267 17.79 9.20 12.73
C LEU A 267 17.23 9.77 11.44
N LYS A 268 18.07 10.26 10.57
CA LYS A 268 17.71 10.49 9.17
C LYS A 268 17.68 9.16 8.45
N ALA A 269 16.67 8.92 7.64
CA ALA A 269 16.65 7.77 6.77
C ALA A 269 17.84 7.81 5.81
N GLN A 270 18.38 6.66 5.47
CA GLN A 270 19.45 6.55 4.51
C GLN A 270 18.91 6.09 3.16
N ARG A 271 19.55 6.52 2.09
CA ARG A 271 19.40 5.88 0.79
C ARG A 271 20.02 4.49 0.88
N VAL A 272 19.23 3.47 0.56
CA VAL A 272 19.64 2.08 0.69
C VAL A 272 19.77 1.40 -0.67
N SER A 273 20.34 0.21 -0.67
CA SER A 273 20.54 -0.63 -1.85
C SER A 273 19.21 -0.89 -2.58
N LEU A 274 19.26 -0.97 -3.89
CA LEU A 274 18.10 -1.33 -4.72
C LEU A 274 17.76 -2.81 -4.51
N PRO A 275 16.47 -3.17 -4.47
CA PRO A 275 16.07 -4.57 -4.62
C PRO A 275 16.36 -5.02 -6.05
N TYR A 276 16.57 -6.34 -6.23
CA TYR A 276 16.85 -6.89 -7.56
C TYR A 276 15.62 -6.90 -8.48
N GLY A 277 14.42 -7.00 -7.89
CA GLY A 277 13.18 -7.14 -8.65
C GLY A 277 12.66 -5.82 -9.25
N THR A 278 11.91 -5.95 -10.34
CA THR A 278 11.21 -4.83 -10.97
C THR A 278 9.94 -4.46 -10.19
N LEU A 279 9.72 -3.16 -9.97
CA LEU A 279 8.49 -2.63 -9.36
C LEU A 279 7.28 -2.89 -10.26
N ARG A 280 6.26 -3.53 -9.70
CA ARG A 280 4.96 -3.78 -10.36
C ARG A 280 3.82 -3.45 -9.41
N GLY A 281 2.71 -2.96 -9.95
CA GLY A 281 1.48 -2.77 -9.17
C GLY A 281 0.95 -4.11 -8.66
N ASN A 282 0.52 -4.14 -7.41
CA ASN A 282 -0.21 -5.30 -6.89
C ASN A 282 -1.59 -5.36 -7.55
N THR A 283 -1.84 -6.42 -8.32
CA THR A 283 -3.11 -6.67 -9.02
C THR A 283 -3.97 -7.72 -8.33
N ALA A 284 -3.39 -8.46 -7.39
CA ALA A 284 -4.15 -9.41 -6.57
C ALA A 284 -4.92 -8.68 -5.46
N PRO A 285 -6.09 -9.18 -5.05
CA PRO A 285 -6.76 -8.69 -3.85
C PRO A 285 -5.83 -8.73 -2.64
N ASN A 286 -5.82 -7.66 -1.86
CA ASN A 286 -5.07 -7.63 -0.61
C ASN A 286 -5.73 -8.53 0.45
N MET A 287 -4.92 -9.08 1.34
CA MET A 287 -5.43 -9.70 2.56
C MET A 287 -6.11 -8.64 3.43
N LYS A 288 -7.25 -9.00 4.00
CA LYS A 288 -8.09 -8.11 4.84
C LYS A 288 -8.59 -8.84 6.06
N VAL A 289 -8.95 -8.08 7.09
CA VAL A 289 -9.71 -8.63 8.22
C VAL A 289 -11.13 -8.93 7.73
N MET A 290 -11.48 -10.19 7.57
CA MET A 290 -12.79 -10.62 7.10
C MET A 290 -13.80 -10.75 8.24
N LYS A 291 -13.33 -11.10 9.44
CA LYS A 291 -14.18 -11.27 10.62
C LYS A 291 -13.38 -11.01 11.90
N THR A 292 -13.98 -10.33 12.84
CA THR A 292 -13.46 -10.15 14.19
C THR A 292 -14.28 -11.01 15.14
N LEU A 293 -13.64 -11.90 15.89
CA LEU A 293 -14.28 -12.75 16.89
C LEU A 293 -14.09 -12.13 18.27
N LYS A 294 -15.15 -12.16 19.07
CA LYS A 294 -15.05 -11.86 20.49
C LYS A 294 -14.82 -13.17 21.26
N PRO A 295 -14.04 -13.15 22.34
CA PRO A 295 -13.93 -14.32 23.22
C PRO A 295 -15.30 -14.79 23.71
N ALA A 296 -15.58 -16.07 23.55
CA ALA A 296 -16.73 -16.73 24.16
C ALA A 296 -16.49 -16.97 25.66
N VAL A 297 -15.24 -17.26 26.01
CA VAL A 297 -14.81 -17.45 27.40
C VAL A 297 -13.50 -16.71 27.62
N PHE A 298 -13.40 -16.02 28.74
CA PHE A 298 -12.17 -15.41 29.25
C PHE A 298 -12.02 -15.78 30.74
N LYS A 299 -11.02 -16.58 31.06
CA LYS A 299 -10.76 -17.02 32.44
C LYS A 299 -9.31 -16.83 32.81
N GLN A 300 -9.09 -16.44 34.06
CA GLN A 300 -7.77 -16.33 34.65
C GLN A 300 -7.51 -17.57 35.53
N TYR A 301 -6.34 -18.16 35.39
CA TYR A 301 -5.81 -19.26 36.17
C TYR A 301 -4.44 -18.86 36.75
N GLY A 302 -4.39 -18.37 37.95
CA GLY A 302 -3.17 -17.82 38.55
C GLY A 302 -2.65 -16.63 37.71
N ASN A 303 -1.46 -16.76 37.17
CA ASN A 303 -0.82 -15.76 36.30
C ASN A 303 -1.01 -16.00 34.79
N ARG A 304 -1.91 -16.92 34.41
CA ARG A 304 -2.25 -17.26 33.03
C ARG A 304 -3.67 -16.91 32.71
N TYR A 305 -3.93 -16.62 31.44
CA TYR A 305 -5.27 -16.37 30.92
C TYR A 305 -5.59 -17.43 29.85
N MET A 306 -6.80 -17.97 29.93
CA MET A 306 -7.39 -18.81 28.88
C MET A 306 -8.42 -17.98 28.14
N ILE A 307 -8.28 -17.91 26.84
CA ILE A 307 -9.19 -17.19 25.94
C ILE A 307 -9.70 -18.23 24.94
N ASP A 308 -11.02 -18.45 24.95
CA ASP A 308 -11.69 -19.35 24.04
C ASP A 308 -12.61 -18.56 23.12
N PHE A 309 -12.45 -18.69 21.82
CA PHE A 309 -13.27 -18.01 20.80
C PHE A 309 -14.47 -18.87 20.34
N GLY A 310 -14.68 -20.06 20.93
CA GLY A 310 -15.80 -20.94 20.60
C GLY A 310 -15.69 -21.64 19.25
N GLN A 311 -14.53 -21.52 18.59
CA GLN A 311 -14.25 -22.21 17.33
C GLN A 311 -12.76 -22.51 17.17
N ASN A 312 -12.43 -23.59 16.46
CA ASN A 312 -11.06 -23.85 16.05
C ASN A 312 -10.63 -22.88 14.96
N MET A 313 -9.41 -22.36 15.09
CA MET A 313 -8.76 -21.49 14.11
C MET A 313 -7.43 -22.13 13.73
N ALA A 314 -7.14 -22.18 12.44
CA ALA A 314 -5.89 -22.65 11.89
C ALA A 314 -5.04 -21.47 11.41
#